data_7c5dce6071be60d37136078b366d594e
#
_entry.id   7c5dce6071be60d37136078b366d594e
#
_cell.length_a   1.000
_cell.length_b   1.000
_cell.length_c   1.000
_cell.angle_alpha   90.00
_cell.angle_beta   90.00
_cell.angle_gamma   90.00
#
_symmetry.space_group_name_H-M   'P 1'
#
loop_
_entity.id
_entity.type
_entity.pdbx_description
1 polymer ?
#
loop_
_entity_poly.entity_id
_entity_poly.type
_entity_poly.pdbx_seq_one_letter_code
_entity_poly.pdbx_strand_id
1 'polypeptide(L)'
;MLLSPALRVFVVVVGLCFFGTCAVAQEIEGTLKEVPFQNLSDRGLTVLGDAAMSIHPTDWKHAETTNFVYHFFHDFIAAPVSVEAEFYYRVISKDLEKDTTQWERKCHIFIFETDEDWKEFQKRGALDPWTGGIHSQGSLFIQRNPERKFKGSTLGHEVTHLVIGRFYGSGVPLWLNEGYAEYSASRCYAAFNRARGYAARPLSRPVPADLYLPADKLASLMTYPQDVAQVGAFYTESERLVRFLEKTDKRGFGVFLEAMSKGNRFETALNKGFAARYINTDALDREFKPYATQSGVAD
;
A
#
# COMPACT_ATOMS: atom_id res chain seq x y z
N MET A 1 -41.19 0.05 70.94
CA MET A 1 -40.24 -0.96 70.45
C MET A 1 -40.51 -1.21 68.93
N LEU A 2 -39.90 -0.45 68.09
CA LEU A 2 -40.17 -0.47 66.69
C LEU A 2 -38.80 -0.60 65.95
N LEU A 3 -38.61 -1.71 65.22
CA LEU A 3 -37.45 -2.04 64.43
C LEU A 3 -37.50 -1.29 63.12
N SER A 4 -36.42 -0.59 62.81
CA SER A 4 -36.16 0.12 61.57
C SER A 4 -35.79 -0.84 60.43
N PRO A 5 -36.30 -0.70 59.19
CA PRO A 5 -35.84 -1.47 58.04
C PRO A 5 -34.61 -0.86 57.38
N ALA A 6 -33.60 -1.67 57.18
CA ALA A 6 -32.36 -1.31 56.49
C ALA A 6 -32.60 -1.06 55.01
N LEU A 7 -32.22 0.12 54.53
CA LEU A 7 -32.18 0.52 53.14
C LEU A 7 -30.95 -0.14 52.45
N ARG A 8 -31.20 -1.10 51.58
CA ARG A 8 -30.15 -1.67 50.73
C ARG A 8 -29.95 -0.77 49.50
N VAL A 9 -28.83 -0.05 49.47
CA VAL A 9 -28.37 0.67 48.28
C VAL A 9 -27.73 -0.33 47.32
N PHE A 10 -28.36 -0.56 46.17
CA PHE A 10 -27.75 -1.25 45.06
C PHE A 10 -26.83 -0.28 44.30
N VAL A 11 -25.52 -0.45 44.45
CA VAL A 11 -24.54 0.21 43.59
C VAL A 11 -24.46 -0.59 42.29
N VAL A 12 -25.06 -0.07 41.22
CA VAL A 12 -24.85 -0.58 39.85
C VAL A 12 -23.52 -0.05 39.36
N VAL A 13 -22.50 -0.89 39.38
CA VAL A 13 -21.21 -0.60 38.70
C VAL A 13 -21.44 -0.83 37.21
N VAL A 14 -21.63 0.26 36.46
CA VAL A 14 -21.57 0.24 35.01
C VAL A 14 -20.10 0.11 34.63
N GLY A 15 -19.67 -1.13 34.36
CA GLY A 15 -18.38 -1.42 33.78
C GLY A 15 -18.37 -0.97 32.31
N LEU A 16 -17.85 0.23 32.06
CA LEU A 16 -17.45 0.67 30.73
C LEU A 16 -16.24 -0.17 30.29
N CYS A 17 -16.51 -1.20 29.50
CA CYS A 17 -15.47 -1.93 28.79
C CYS A 17 -14.83 -1.02 27.74
N PHE A 18 -13.79 -0.31 28.12
CA PHE A 18 -12.81 0.24 27.18
C PHE A 18 -11.88 -0.91 26.75
N PHE A 19 -12.34 -1.72 25.80
CA PHE A 19 -11.48 -2.64 25.06
C PHE A 19 -11.32 -2.08 23.65
N GLY A 20 -10.14 -1.62 23.28
CA GLY A 20 -9.86 -1.41 21.87
C GLY A 20 -8.75 -0.44 21.46
N THR A 21 -8.11 0.28 22.38
CA THR A 21 -7.10 1.28 21.95
C THR A 21 -5.68 1.08 22.49
N CYS A 22 -5.45 0.11 23.38
CA CYS A 22 -4.13 -0.06 24.02
C CYS A 22 -3.20 -1.05 23.31
N ALA A 23 -3.72 -1.97 22.48
CA ALA A 23 -2.88 -3.00 21.85
C ALA A 23 -2.04 -2.47 20.66
N VAL A 24 -2.52 -1.41 19.98
CA VAL A 24 -1.82 -0.87 18.80
C VAL A 24 -0.63 0.02 19.18
N ALA A 25 -0.66 0.67 20.34
CA ALA A 25 0.44 1.54 20.77
C ALA A 25 1.65 0.78 21.32
N GLN A 26 1.47 -0.43 21.83
CA GLN A 26 2.54 -1.23 22.43
C GLN A 26 3.40 -1.99 21.40
N GLU A 27 2.90 -2.24 20.19
CA GLU A 27 3.71 -2.83 19.10
C GLU A 27 4.61 -1.80 18.37
N ILE A 28 4.44 -0.50 18.62
CA ILE A 28 5.17 0.57 17.94
C ILE A 28 6.60 0.75 18.49
N GLU A 29 6.91 0.24 19.68
CA GLU A 29 8.24 0.32 20.31
C GLU A 29 9.08 -0.97 20.20
N GLY A 30 8.68 -1.92 19.35
CA GLY A 30 9.42 -3.16 19.16
C GLY A 30 10.82 -2.88 18.56
N THR A 31 11.87 -3.15 19.32
CA THR A 31 13.23 -3.18 18.79
C THR A 31 13.32 -4.32 17.78
N LEU A 32 13.63 -3.98 16.53
CA LEU A 32 13.88 -4.98 15.50
C LEU A 32 15.14 -5.80 15.90
N LYS A 33 14.98 -7.11 16.11
CA LYS A 33 16.08 -7.97 16.55
C LYS A 33 16.92 -8.42 15.37
N GLU A 34 18.17 -8.08 15.38
CA GLU A 34 19.14 -8.55 14.39
C GLU A 34 19.28 -10.07 14.42
N VAL A 35 19.26 -10.70 13.24
CA VAL A 35 19.39 -12.15 13.03
C VAL A 35 20.44 -12.40 11.95
N PRO A 36 21.42 -13.28 12.15
CA PRO A 36 22.35 -13.67 11.10
C PRO A 36 21.62 -14.23 9.88
N PHE A 37 22.09 -13.93 8.65
CA PHE A 37 21.44 -14.35 7.40
C PHE A 37 21.12 -15.86 7.37
N GLN A 38 22.04 -16.70 7.83
CA GLN A 38 21.86 -18.15 7.86
C GLN A 38 20.74 -18.63 8.80
N ASN A 39 20.31 -17.78 9.74
CA ASN A 39 19.28 -18.09 10.72
C ASN A 39 17.89 -17.52 10.35
N LEU A 40 17.79 -16.81 9.23
CA LEU A 40 16.50 -16.32 8.72
C LEU A 40 15.57 -17.47 8.35
N SER A 41 14.28 -17.31 8.59
CA SER A 41 13.26 -18.31 8.25
C SER A 41 13.04 -18.45 6.74
N ASP A 42 13.22 -17.37 5.97
CA ASP A 42 13.28 -17.36 4.49
C ASP A 42 14.62 -16.72 4.06
N ARG A 43 15.35 -17.40 3.17
CA ARG A 43 16.65 -16.99 2.64
C ARG A 43 16.66 -16.95 1.11
N GLY A 44 15.49 -17.18 0.51
CA GLY A 44 15.34 -17.26 -0.93
C GLY A 44 15.39 -15.88 -1.59
N LEU A 45 16.57 -15.43 -2.02
CA LEU A 45 16.72 -14.18 -2.73
C LEU A 45 16.26 -14.29 -4.19
N THR A 46 15.81 -13.17 -4.73
CA THR A 46 15.56 -12.98 -6.16
C THR A 46 16.83 -12.49 -6.85
N VAL A 47 16.85 -12.46 -8.19
CA VAL A 47 17.99 -11.91 -8.96
C VAL A 47 18.31 -10.46 -8.53
N LEU A 48 17.27 -9.64 -8.31
CA LEU A 48 17.45 -8.28 -7.78
C LEU A 48 17.90 -8.28 -6.33
N GLY A 49 17.45 -9.24 -5.52
CA GLY A 49 17.91 -9.43 -4.14
C GLY A 49 19.41 -9.75 -4.09
N ASP A 50 19.88 -10.65 -4.95
CA ASP A 50 21.31 -10.95 -5.07
C ASP A 50 22.11 -9.73 -5.55
N ALA A 51 21.57 -8.97 -6.53
CA ALA A 51 22.18 -7.73 -6.98
C ALA A 51 22.29 -6.68 -5.85
N ALA A 52 21.23 -6.55 -5.00
CA ALA A 52 21.26 -5.69 -3.83
C ALA A 52 22.32 -6.14 -2.83
N MET A 53 22.32 -7.41 -2.44
CA MET A 53 23.29 -7.98 -1.49
C MET A 53 24.74 -7.89 -1.95
N SER A 54 24.99 -7.77 -3.26
CA SER A 54 26.35 -7.59 -3.80
C SER A 54 26.89 -6.15 -3.64
N ILE A 55 26.08 -5.21 -3.17
CA ILE A 55 26.50 -3.86 -2.78
C ILE A 55 26.90 -3.94 -1.31
N HIS A 56 28.16 -3.68 -0.97
CA HIS A 56 28.72 -3.81 0.40
C HIS A 56 28.37 -5.17 1.07
N PRO A 57 28.79 -6.31 0.49
CA PRO A 57 28.28 -7.64 0.84
C PRO A 57 28.52 -8.08 2.31
N THR A 58 29.42 -7.42 3.02
CA THR A 58 29.76 -7.70 4.43
C THR A 58 29.00 -6.83 5.43
N ASP A 59 28.33 -5.79 4.97
CA ASP A 59 27.81 -4.72 5.85
C ASP A 59 26.32 -4.88 6.12
N TRP A 60 25.63 -5.72 5.33
CA TRP A 60 24.21 -5.99 5.50
C TRP A 60 23.90 -6.69 6.81
N LYS A 61 23.01 -6.09 7.55
CA LYS A 61 22.33 -6.68 8.71
C LYS A 61 20.96 -7.20 8.31
N HIS A 62 20.44 -8.13 9.10
CA HIS A 62 19.18 -8.78 8.78
C HIS A 62 18.33 -8.88 10.03
N ALA A 63 17.02 -8.82 9.83
CA ALA A 63 16.02 -9.08 10.85
C ALA A 63 14.74 -9.61 10.20
N GLU A 64 13.83 -10.14 10.99
CA GLU A 64 12.55 -10.60 10.48
C GLU A 64 11.41 -10.30 11.44
N THR A 65 10.24 -10.09 10.84
CA THR A 65 8.95 -9.97 11.54
C THR A 65 8.02 -11.09 11.05
N THR A 66 6.73 -10.97 11.31
CA THR A 66 5.74 -11.99 10.90
C THR A 66 5.72 -12.17 9.38
N ASN A 67 5.69 -11.07 8.61
CA ASN A 67 5.46 -11.13 7.16
C ASN A 67 6.70 -10.78 6.33
N PHE A 68 7.75 -10.24 6.95
CA PHE A 68 8.88 -9.67 6.23
C PHE A 68 10.23 -10.14 6.76
N VAL A 69 11.22 -10.18 5.86
CA VAL A 69 12.66 -10.22 6.14
C VAL A 69 13.25 -8.89 5.73
N TYR A 70 14.02 -8.25 6.60
CA TYR A 70 14.64 -6.94 6.36
C TYR A 70 16.13 -7.10 6.14
N HIS A 71 16.65 -6.37 5.15
CA HIS A 71 18.07 -6.23 4.85
C HIS A 71 18.41 -4.73 4.93
N PHE A 72 19.34 -4.34 5.78
CA PHE A 72 19.61 -2.94 6.14
C PHE A 72 21.05 -2.76 6.65
N PHE A 73 21.50 -1.53 6.83
CA PHE A 73 22.80 -1.20 7.42
C PHE A 73 22.66 -0.71 8.88
N HIS A 74 21.62 0.10 9.17
CA HIS A 74 21.40 0.66 10.50
C HIS A 74 19.99 0.34 11.02
N ASP A 75 19.93 -0.21 12.21
CA ASP A 75 18.70 -0.64 12.89
C ASP A 75 17.73 0.52 13.17
N PHE A 76 18.24 1.73 13.49
CA PHE A 76 17.41 2.90 13.71
C PHE A 76 16.66 3.38 12.44
N ILE A 77 17.10 2.96 11.24
CA ILE A 77 16.38 3.18 9.98
C ILE A 77 15.41 2.03 9.70
N ALA A 78 15.85 0.79 9.95
CA ALA A 78 15.05 -0.40 9.66
C ALA A 78 13.87 -0.59 10.63
N ALA A 79 14.04 -0.27 11.91
CA ALA A 79 12.99 -0.46 12.91
C ALA A 79 11.69 0.32 12.59
N PRO A 80 11.71 1.62 12.25
CA PRO A 80 10.50 2.32 11.77
C PRO A 80 9.90 1.72 10.50
N VAL A 81 10.74 1.26 9.55
CA VAL A 81 10.29 0.61 8.32
C VAL A 81 9.55 -0.68 8.63
N SER A 82 10.01 -1.46 9.62
CA SER A 82 9.35 -2.72 9.98
C SER A 82 7.95 -2.52 10.54
N VAL A 83 7.76 -1.51 11.37
CA VAL A 83 6.45 -1.14 11.92
C VAL A 83 5.51 -0.66 10.81
N GLU A 84 6.00 0.19 9.91
CA GLU A 84 5.24 0.68 8.75
C GLU A 84 4.83 -0.47 7.83
N ALA A 85 5.75 -1.36 7.47
CA ALA A 85 5.50 -2.46 6.53
C ALA A 85 4.41 -3.42 7.06
N GLU A 86 4.52 -3.85 8.32
CA GLU A 86 3.54 -4.73 8.94
C GLU A 86 2.16 -4.05 9.06
N PHE A 87 2.14 -2.75 9.39
CA PHE A 87 0.91 -1.98 9.44
C PHE A 87 0.25 -1.90 8.08
N TYR A 88 1.00 -1.53 7.02
CA TYR A 88 0.47 -1.38 5.67
C TYR A 88 -0.03 -2.72 5.12
N TYR A 89 0.76 -3.78 5.27
CA TYR A 89 0.37 -5.11 4.83
C TYR A 89 -0.97 -5.56 5.44
N ARG A 90 -1.11 -5.41 6.75
CA ARG A 90 -2.34 -5.72 7.47
C ARG A 90 -3.53 -4.87 7.00
N VAL A 91 -3.34 -3.57 6.85
CA VAL A 91 -4.43 -2.65 6.47
C VAL A 91 -4.88 -2.91 5.05
N ILE A 92 -3.96 -3.06 4.10
CA ILE A 92 -4.26 -3.29 2.68
C ILE A 92 -4.93 -4.66 2.49
N SER A 93 -4.39 -5.71 3.11
CA SER A 93 -4.97 -7.05 3.02
C SER A 93 -6.38 -7.10 3.59
N LYS A 94 -6.60 -6.43 4.73
CA LYS A 94 -7.94 -6.30 5.33
C LYS A 94 -8.90 -5.51 4.44
N ASP A 95 -8.43 -4.44 3.80
CA ASP A 95 -9.26 -3.62 2.89
C ASP A 95 -9.73 -4.41 1.67
N LEU A 96 -8.89 -5.32 1.19
CA LEU A 96 -9.18 -6.27 0.11
C LEU A 96 -9.84 -7.58 0.59
N GLU A 97 -10.17 -7.69 1.88
CA GLU A 97 -10.78 -8.89 2.48
C GLU A 97 -9.97 -10.17 2.23
N LYS A 98 -8.62 -10.07 2.27
CA LYS A 98 -7.69 -11.18 2.04
C LYS A 98 -7.19 -11.77 3.34
N ASP A 99 -7.14 -13.10 3.39
CA ASP A 99 -6.56 -13.86 4.50
C ASP A 99 -5.04 -13.97 4.32
N THR A 100 -4.29 -13.32 5.20
CA THR A 100 -2.83 -13.30 5.18
C THR A 100 -2.19 -14.52 5.83
N THR A 101 -2.96 -15.35 6.55
CA THR A 101 -2.44 -16.54 7.23
C THR A 101 -2.10 -17.69 6.28
N GLN A 102 -2.58 -17.62 5.03
CA GLN A 102 -2.34 -18.63 4.00
C GLN A 102 -1.02 -18.42 3.24
N TRP A 103 -0.26 -17.38 3.56
CA TRP A 103 0.96 -17.05 2.83
C TRP A 103 2.19 -17.55 3.59
N GLU A 104 2.88 -18.55 3.02
CA GLU A 104 3.98 -19.25 3.68
C GLU A 104 5.35 -18.53 3.56
N ARG A 105 5.53 -17.66 2.55
CA ARG A 105 6.80 -16.98 2.30
C ARG A 105 6.76 -15.54 2.78
N LYS A 106 7.83 -15.15 3.51
CA LYS A 106 8.05 -13.75 3.87
C LYS A 106 8.48 -12.94 2.64
N CYS A 107 8.15 -11.65 2.63
CA CYS A 107 8.66 -10.72 1.64
C CYS A 107 9.99 -10.15 2.12
N HIS A 108 11.01 -10.13 1.27
CA HIS A 108 12.29 -9.49 1.57
C HIS A 108 12.19 -7.99 1.29
N ILE A 109 12.58 -7.15 2.25
CA ILE A 109 12.67 -5.69 2.10
C ILE A 109 14.13 -5.28 2.20
N PHE A 110 14.67 -4.72 1.11
CA PHE A 110 16.01 -4.16 1.03
C PHE A 110 15.94 -2.65 1.23
N ILE A 111 16.66 -2.13 2.24
CA ILE A 111 16.62 -0.72 2.63
C ILE A 111 17.96 -0.08 2.27
N PHE A 112 17.96 0.76 1.25
CA PHE A 112 19.11 1.54 0.83
C PHE A 112 19.11 2.88 1.55
N GLU A 113 20.17 3.20 2.24
CA GLU A 113 20.26 4.32 3.16
C GLU A 113 20.99 5.53 2.56
N THR A 114 21.70 5.32 1.43
CA THR A 114 22.38 6.37 0.68
C THR A 114 21.84 6.51 -0.74
N ASP A 115 22.03 7.68 -1.34
CA ASP A 115 21.70 7.92 -2.74
C ASP A 115 22.64 7.17 -3.68
N GLU A 116 23.89 6.99 -3.26
CA GLU A 116 24.94 6.29 -4.00
C GLU A 116 24.60 4.82 -4.16
N ASP A 117 24.24 4.15 -3.06
CA ASP A 117 23.88 2.73 -3.07
C ASP A 117 22.58 2.48 -3.87
N TRP A 118 21.61 3.39 -3.73
CA TRP A 118 20.38 3.32 -4.50
C TRP A 118 20.64 3.44 -6.00
N LYS A 119 21.49 4.39 -6.43
CA LYS A 119 21.87 4.55 -7.84
C LYS A 119 22.66 3.34 -8.37
N GLU A 120 23.57 2.79 -7.55
CA GLU A 120 24.30 1.60 -7.93
C GLU A 120 23.37 0.39 -8.08
N PHE A 121 22.39 0.25 -7.18
CA PHE A 121 21.35 -0.77 -7.30
C PHE A 121 20.50 -0.58 -8.57
N GLN A 122 20.02 0.63 -8.84
CA GLN A 122 19.29 0.94 -10.07
C GLN A 122 20.09 0.56 -11.32
N LYS A 123 21.40 0.87 -11.34
CA LYS A 123 22.27 0.50 -12.45
C LYS A 123 22.41 -1.01 -12.61
N ARG A 124 22.65 -1.76 -11.52
CA ARG A 124 22.76 -3.23 -11.55
C ARG A 124 21.45 -3.90 -11.97
N GLY A 125 20.34 -3.37 -11.53
CA GLY A 125 19.00 -3.86 -11.86
C GLY A 125 18.45 -3.40 -13.21
N ALA A 126 19.18 -2.56 -13.97
CA ALA A 126 18.69 -1.88 -15.17
C ALA A 126 17.34 -1.18 -14.95
N LEU A 127 17.22 -0.48 -13.82
CA LEU A 127 15.99 0.15 -13.37
C LEU A 127 15.93 1.63 -13.78
N ASP A 128 14.72 2.15 -13.87
CA ASP A 128 14.51 3.56 -14.24
C ASP A 128 15.04 4.50 -13.15
N PRO A 129 15.77 5.58 -13.53
CA PRO A 129 16.44 6.47 -12.57
C PRO A 129 15.50 7.28 -11.67
N TRP A 130 14.21 7.37 -12.01
CA TRP A 130 13.20 8.10 -11.22
C TRP A 130 12.49 7.23 -10.16
N THR A 131 12.74 5.94 -10.12
CA THR A 131 12.12 5.04 -9.14
C THR A 131 12.61 5.33 -7.72
N GLY A 132 11.69 5.47 -6.77
CA GLY A 132 12.00 5.65 -5.34
C GLY A 132 11.76 4.40 -4.50
N GLY A 133 11.15 3.37 -5.10
CA GLY A 133 10.89 2.05 -4.57
C GLY A 133 10.55 1.10 -5.69
N ILE A 134 10.63 -0.20 -5.45
CA ILE A 134 10.32 -1.25 -6.44
C ILE A 134 9.81 -2.48 -5.71
N HIS A 135 8.70 -3.01 -6.19
CA HIS A 135 8.28 -4.38 -5.93
C HIS A 135 8.69 -5.28 -7.10
N SER A 136 9.43 -6.33 -6.84
CA SER A 136 9.80 -7.33 -7.86
C SER A 136 9.85 -8.73 -7.26
N GLN A 137 9.14 -9.66 -7.90
CA GLN A 137 9.16 -11.09 -7.57
C GLN A 137 8.93 -11.39 -6.07
N GLY A 138 8.09 -10.61 -5.40
CA GLY A 138 7.80 -10.76 -3.98
C GLY A 138 8.84 -10.15 -3.03
N SER A 139 9.78 -9.36 -3.55
CA SER A 139 10.72 -8.54 -2.78
C SER A 139 10.45 -7.06 -2.99
N LEU A 140 10.72 -6.26 -1.96
CA LEU A 140 10.64 -4.80 -1.98
C LEU A 140 12.04 -4.20 -1.85
N PHE A 141 12.28 -3.16 -2.62
CA PHE A 141 13.52 -2.38 -2.59
C PHE A 141 13.14 -0.93 -2.38
N ILE A 142 13.63 -0.31 -1.33
CA ILE A 142 13.26 1.07 -0.96
C ILE A 142 14.49 1.89 -0.60
N GLN A 143 14.44 3.17 -0.95
CA GLN A 143 15.40 4.15 -0.47
C GLN A 143 14.90 4.80 0.83
N ARG A 144 15.75 4.88 1.84
CA ARG A 144 15.53 5.51 3.13
C ARG A 144 16.72 6.37 3.55
N ASN A 145 17.06 7.36 2.74
CA ASN A 145 18.11 8.30 3.10
C ASN A 145 17.64 9.23 4.24
N PRO A 146 18.26 9.17 5.44
CA PRO A 146 17.84 9.97 6.60
C PRO A 146 18.03 11.48 6.38
N GLU A 147 18.89 11.90 5.45
CA GLU A 147 19.14 13.30 5.12
C GLU A 147 18.07 13.92 4.20
N ARG A 148 17.23 13.10 3.61
CA ARG A 148 16.16 13.55 2.70
C ARG A 148 14.80 13.60 3.38
N LYS A 149 14.03 14.64 3.06
CA LYS A 149 12.58 14.66 3.38
C LYS A 149 11.90 13.51 2.62
N PHE A 150 11.45 12.55 3.36
CA PHE A 150 10.89 11.32 2.88
C PHE A 150 9.50 11.53 2.25
N LYS A 151 9.23 10.94 1.08
CA LYS A 151 7.85 10.76 0.59
C LYS A 151 7.28 9.55 1.32
N GLY A 152 6.54 9.79 2.40
CA GLY A 152 6.07 8.77 3.33
C GLY A 152 5.13 7.70 2.75
N SER A 153 4.75 7.80 1.47
CA SER A 153 3.84 6.86 0.83
C SER A 153 4.52 5.74 0.03
N THR A 154 5.83 5.86 -0.27
CA THR A 154 6.53 4.89 -1.15
C THR A 154 6.44 3.46 -0.63
N LEU A 155 6.72 3.22 0.65
CA LEU A 155 6.63 1.87 1.20
C LEU A 155 5.21 1.30 1.11
N GLY A 156 4.18 2.12 1.38
CA GLY A 156 2.79 1.71 1.23
C GLY A 156 2.41 1.38 -0.21
N HIS A 157 2.99 2.09 -1.17
CA HIS A 157 2.84 1.81 -2.61
C HIS A 157 3.41 0.43 -2.95
N GLU A 158 4.66 0.15 -2.56
CA GLU A 158 5.31 -1.14 -2.85
C GLU A 158 4.66 -2.31 -2.10
N VAL A 159 4.22 -2.11 -0.85
CA VAL A 159 3.45 -3.12 -0.11
C VAL A 159 2.10 -3.39 -0.79
N THR A 160 1.50 -2.40 -1.44
CA THR A 160 0.26 -2.61 -2.21
C THR A 160 0.51 -3.53 -3.41
N HIS A 161 1.58 -3.30 -4.17
CA HIS A 161 1.97 -4.20 -5.25
C HIS A 161 2.24 -5.62 -4.77
N LEU A 162 2.88 -5.79 -3.60
CA LEU A 162 3.07 -7.09 -2.98
C LEU A 162 1.72 -7.78 -2.70
N VAL A 163 0.76 -7.09 -2.10
CA VAL A 163 -0.56 -7.64 -1.77
C VAL A 163 -1.33 -7.98 -3.05
N ILE A 164 -1.35 -7.07 -4.04
CA ILE A 164 -1.99 -7.33 -5.33
C ILE A 164 -1.36 -8.55 -6.01
N GLY A 165 -0.03 -8.61 -6.08
CA GLY A 165 0.69 -9.73 -6.68
C GLY A 165 0.41 -11.06 -5.98
N ARG A 166 0.29 -11.07 -4.66
CA ARG A 166 0.00 -12.26 -3.87
C ARG A 166 -1.41 -12.81 -4.11
N PHE A 167 -2.41 -11.95 -4.13
CA PHE A 167 -3.81 -12.38 -4.10
C PHE A 167 -4.53 -12.32 -5.44
N TYR A 168 -4.02 -11.54 -6.39
CA TYR A 168 -4.60 -11.38 -7.72
C TYR A 168 -3.64 -11.79 -8.86
N GLY A 169 -2.37 -12.06 -8.54
CA GLY A 169 -1.37 -12.44 -9.54
C GLY A 169 -0.95 -11.29 -10.43
N SER A 170 -0.31 -11.63 -11.56
CA SER A 170 0.21 -10.66 -12.55
C SER A 170 -0.82 -10.20 -13.57
N GLY A 171 -2.07 -10.65 -13.48
CA GLY A 171 -3.12 -10.32 -14.45
C GLY A 171 -3.77 -8.96 -14.27
N VAL A 172 -3.46 -8.23 -13.18
CA VAL A 172 -4.02 -6.90 -12.93
C VAL A 172 -3.39 -5.90 -13.91
N PRO A 173 -4.20 -5.16 -14.72
CA PRO A 173 -3.66 -4.19 -15.68
C PRO A 173 -2.85 -3.07 -15.02
N LEU A 174 -1.88 -2.52 -15.77
CA LEU A 174 -0.95 -1.50 -15.30
C LEU A 174 -1.65 -0.34 -14.57
N TRP A 175 -2.62 0.31 -15.21
CA TRP A 175 -3.33 1.43 -14.62
C TRP A 175 -4.03 1.09 -13.30
N LEU A 176 -4.61 -0.11 -13.21
CA LEU A 176 -5.35 -0.54 -12.00
C LEU A 176 -4.39 -0.89 -10.87
N ASN A 177 -3.27 -1.54 -11.20
CA ASN A 177 -2.21 -1.85 -10.24
C ASN A 177 -1.59 -0.59 -9.66
N GLU A 178 -1.21 0.38 -10.53
CA GLU A 178 -0.65 1.66 -10.10
C GLU A 178 -1.68 2.54 -9.37
N GLY A 179 -2.88 2.62 -9.91
CA GLY A 179 -3.96 3.42 -9.32
C GLY A 179 -4.35 2.92 -7.93
N TYR A 180 -4.42 1.61 -7.74
CA TYR A 180 -4.71 1.04 -6.42
C TYR A 180 -3.51 1.20 -5.47
N ALA A 181 -2.27 1.13 -5.98
CA ALA A 181 -1.08 1.38 -5.18
C ALA A 181 -1.02 2.84 -4.67
N GLU A 182 -1.25 3.83 -5.52
CA GLU A 182 -1.31 5.25 -5.14
C GLU A 182 -2.46 5.52 -4.14
N TYR A 183 -3.65 4.99 -4.42
CA TYR A 183 -4.82 5.14 -3.56
C TYR A 183 -4.59 4.55 -2.17
N SER A 184 -4.13 3.31 -2.10
CA SER A 184 -3.86 2.61 -0.84
C SER A 184 -2.71 3.23 -0.07
N ALA A 185 -1.61 3.60 -0.74
CA ALA A 185 -0.46 4.23 -0.12
C ALA A 185 -0.82 5.53 0.60
N SER A 186 -1.59 6.40 -0.05
CA SER A 186 -2.06 7.66 0.53
C SER A 186 -2.93 7.42 1.78
N ARG A 187 -3.86 6.48 1.71
CA ARG A 187 -4.75 6.12 2.85
C ARG A 187 -3.99 5.47 4.00
N CYS A 188 -3.12 4.51 3.70
CA CYS A 188 -2.32 3.80 4.71
C CYS A 188 -1.37 4.75 5.43
N TYR A 189 -0.69 5.64 4.71
CA TYR A 189 0.18 6.66 5.30
C TYR A 189 -0.60 7.60 6.22
N ALA A 190 -1.78 8.07 5.77
CA ALA A 190 -2.63 8.90 6.61
C ALA A 190 -3.15 8.14 7.84
N ALA A 191 -3.53 6.88 7.69
CA ALA A 191 -4.00 6.04 8.79
C ALA A 191 -2.88 5.76 9.82
N PHE A 192 -1.66 5.46 9.34
CA PHE A 192 -0.49 5.25 10.17
C PHE A 192 -0.14 6.50 10.99
N ASN A 193 -0.13 7.67 10.35
CA ASN A 193 0.14 8.92 11.05
C ASN A 193 -0.95 9.25 12.09
N ARG A 194 -2.23 9.04 11.77
CA ARG A 194 -3.32 9.22 12.75
C ARG A 194 -3.19 8.28 13.94
N ALA A 195 -2.79 7.03 13.73
CA ALA A 195 -2.54 6.08 14.82
C ALA A 195 -1.41 6.54 15.76
N ARG A 196 -0.49 7.38 15.25
CA ARG A 196 0.60 8.01 16.03
C ARG A 196 0.25 9.40 16.57
N GLY A 197 -1.00 9.83 16.45
CA GLY A 197 -1.48 11.12 16.96
C GLY A 197 -1.22 12.32 16.03
N TYR A 198 -0.78 12.11 14.80
CA TYR A 198 -0.57 13.19 13.84
C TYR A 198 -1.83 13.46 13.01
N ALA A 199 -2.14 14.73 12.77
CA ALA A 199 -3.19 15.10 11.83
C ALA A 199 -2.72 14.77 10.38
N ALA A 200 -3.36 13.80 9.75
CA ALA A 200 -3.06 13.39 8.40
C ALA A 200 -4.33 13.04 7.62
N ARG A 201 -4.37 13.45 6.36
CA ARG A 201 -5.45 13.13 5.42
C ARG A 201 -4.84 12.54 4.15
N PRO A 202 -5.54 11.62 3.48
CA PRO A 202 -5.14 11.16 2.16
C PRO A 202 -5.05 12.33 1.17
N LEU A 203 -4.05 12.26 0.30
CA LEU A 203 -3.86 13.26 -0.75
C LEU A 203 -4.46 12.75 -2.05
N SER A 204 -5.18 13.61 -2.76
CA SER A 204 -5.59 13.39 -4.14
C SER A 204 -5.49 14.71 -4.91
N ARG A 205 -4.89 14.65 -6.10
CA ARG A 205 -4.70 15.82 -6.97
C ARG A 205 -5.67 15.75 -8.16
N PRO A 206 -6.11 16.88 -8.73
CA PRO A 206 -6.88 16.85 -9.97
C PRO A 206 -5.99 16.43 -11.13
N VAL A 207 -6.59 15.72 -12.08
CA VAL A 207 -5.97 15.47 -13.40
C VAL A 207 -6.05 16.78 -14.20
N PRO A 208 -4.95 17.25 -14.83
CA PRO A 208 -5.04 18.36 -15.77
C PRO A 208 -6.02 18.04 -16.89
N ALA A 209 -6.93 18.97 -17.17
CA ALA A 209 -8.06 18.70 -18.08
C ALA A 209 -7.63 18.37 -19.52
N ASP A 210 -6.49 18.91 -19.96
CA ASP A 210 -5.84 18.66 -21.25
C ASP A 210 -5.10 17.31 -21.33
N LEU A 211 -4.83 16.67 -20.18
CA LEU A 211 -4.18 15.36 -20.08
C LEU A 211 -5.16 14.23 -19.70
N TYR A 212 -6.45 14.57 -19.48
CA TYR A 212 -7.47 13.56 -19.14
C TYR A 212 -7.68 12.56 -20.28
N LEU A 213 -7.70 11.28 -19.93
CA LEU A 213 -8.04 10.18 -20.83
C LEU A 213 -9.41 9.59 -20.44
N PRO A 214 -10.30 9.27 -21.41
CA PRO A 214 -11.47 8.44 -21.15
C PRO A 214 -11.06 7.11 -20.49
N ALA A 215 -11.89 6.60 -19.59
CA ALA A 215 -11.54 5.41 -18.78
C ALA A 215 -11.16 4.18 -19.62
N ASP A 216 -11.78 3.99 -20.80
CA ASP A 216 -11.41 2.92 -21.73
C ASP A 216 -10.00 3.13 -22.33
N LYS A 217 -9.61 4.38 -22.60
CA LYS A 217 -8.28 4.74 -23.10
C LYS A 217 -7.20 4.55 -22.03
N LEU A 218 -7.45 5.04 -20.82
CA LEU A 218 -6.60 4.80 -19.68
C LEU A 218 -6.41 3.28 -19.46
N ALA A 219 -7.51 2.52 -19.47
CA ALA A 219 -7.50 1.08 -19.29
C ALA A 219 -6.79 0.29 -20.40
N SER A 220 -6.64 0.89 -21.58
CA SER A 220 -5.95 0.26 -22.72
C SER A 220 -4.42 0.44 -22.70
N LEU A 221 -3.88 1.27 -21.81
CA LEU A 221 -2.45 1.50 -21.70
C LEU A 221 -1.74 0.26 -21.15
N MET A 222 -0.85 -0.32 -21.96
CA MET A 222 -0.06 -1.50 -21.58
C MET A 222 1.33 -1.15 -21.05
N THR A 223 1.76 0.11 -21.26
CA THR A 223 3.06 0.65 -20.81
C THR A 223 2.87 2.07 -20.32
N TYR A 224 3.84 2.54 -19.52
CA TYR A 224 3.85 3.95 -19.11
C TYR A 224 3.96 4.88 -20.31
N PRO A 225 3.30 6.07 -20.23
CA PRO A 225 3.54 7.13 -21.21
C PRO A 225 5.02 7.53 -21.25
N GLN A 226 5.47 8.09 -22.36
CA GLN A 226 6.88 8.51 -22.52
C GLN A 226 7.15 9.92 -22.01
N ASP A 227 6.15 10.78 -22.03
CA ASP A 227 6.24 12.15 -21.56
C ASP A 227 6.03 12.26 -20.05
N VAL A 228 6.88 13.02 -19.35
CA VAL A 228 6.85 13.14 -17.88
C VAL A 228 5.53 13.70 -17.35
N ALA A 229 4.92 14.66 -18.06
CA ALA A 229 3.64 15.23 -17.65
C ALA A 229 2.50 14.20 -17.81
N GLN A 230 2.54 13.40 -18.88
CA GLN A 230 1.61 12.31 -19.13
C GLN A 230 1.79 11.18 -18.12
N VAL A 231 3.03 10.86 -17.70
CA VAL A 231 3.28 9.90 -16.61
C VAL A 231 2.64 10.38 -15.30
N GLY A 232 2.83 11.64 -14.94
CA GLY A 232 2.20 12.22 -13.74
C GLY A 232 0.66 12.22 -13.81
N ALA A 233 0.10 12.52 -15.00
CA ALA A 233 -1.34 12.44 -15.23
C ALA A 233 -1.85 11.00 -15.13
N PHE A 234 -1.14 10.04 -15.72
CA PHE A 234 -1.47 8.61 -15.66
C PHE A 234 -1.61 8.10 -14.21
N TYR A 235 -0.63 8.36 -13.36
CA TYR A 235 -0.69 7.96 -11.94
C TYR A 235 -1.87 8.63 -11.22
N THR A 236 -2.04 9.94 -11.43
CA THR A 236 -3.11 10.72 -10.80
C THR A 236 -4.49 10.24 -11.24
N GLU A 237 -4.68 9.99 -12.53
CA GLU A 237 -5.95 9.55 -13.10
C GLU A 237 -6.30 8.13 -12.70
N SER A 238 -5.30 7.24 -12.72
CA SER A 238 -5.42 5.85 -12.24
C SER A 238 -5.85 5.80 -10.78
N GLU A 239 -5.21 6.60 -9.91
CA GLU A 239 -5.60 6.76 -8.50
C GLU A 239 -7.03 7.24 -8.37
N ARG A 240 -7.42 8.28 -9.11
CA ARG A 240 -8.75 8.86 -9.06
C ARG A 240 -9.83 7.92 -9.56
N LEU A 241 -9.56 7.14 -10.59
CA LEU A 241 -10.52 6.16 -11.09
C LEU A 241 -10.76 5.04 -10.08
N VAL A 242 -9.69 4.52 -9.47
CA VAL A 242 -9.80 3.54 -8.38
C VAL A 242 -10.59 4.11 -7.21
N ARG A 243 -10.24 5.30 -6.73
CA ARG A 243 -10.93 6.00 -5.65
C ARG A 243 -12.41 6.23 -5.96
N PHE A 244 -12.72 6.65 -7.18
CA PHE A 244 -14.08 6.89 -7.63
C PHE A 244 -14.92 5.62 -7.63
N LEU A 245 -14.40 4.53 -8.19
CA LEU A 245 -15.09 3.25 -8.26
C LEU A 245 -15.28 2.64 -6.85
N GLU A 246 -14.26 2.67 -6.00
CA GLU A 246 -14.33 2.14 -4.64
C GLU A 246 -15.32 2.93 -3.77
N LYS A 247 -15.34 4.26 -3.87
CA LYS A 247 -16.32 5.10 -3.18
C LYS A 247 -17.75 4.94 -3.72
N THR A 248 -17.89 4.65 -4.99
CA THR A 248 -19.20 4.42 -5.60
C THR A 248 -19.86 3.14 -5.07
N ASP A 249 -19.12 2.04 -5.07
CA ASP A 249 -19.51 0.76 -4.50
C ASP A 249 -18.28 -0.09 -4.21
N LYS A 250 -17.91 -0.21 -2.94
CA LYS A 250 -16.75 -0.99 -2.50
C LYS A 250 -16.87 -2.48 -2.87
N ARG A 251 -18.06 -3.07 -2.75
CA ARG A 251 -18.28 -4.50 -3.12
C ARG A 251 -18.19 -4.67 -4.63
N GLY A 252 -18.82 -3.74 -5.37
CA GLY A 252 -18.73 -3.69 -6.83
C GLY A 252 -17.29 -3.54 -7.29
N PHE A 253 -16.48 -2.72 -6.61
CA PHE A 253 -15.06 -2.57 -6.90
C PHE A 253 -14.29 -3.88 -6.69
N GLY A 254 -14.56 -4.62 -5.62
CA GLY A 254 -13.95 -5.93 -5.38
C GLY A 254 -14.24 -6.93 -6.50
N VAL A 255 -15.51 -6.99 -6.98
CA VAL A 255 -15.92 -7.82 -8.14
C VAL A 255 -15.23 -7.35 -9.43
N PHE A 256 -15.14 -6.04 -9.64
CA PHE A 256 -14.44 -5.44 -10.78
C PHE A 256 -12.95 -5.81 -10.79
N LEU A 257 -12.23 -5.61 -9.67
CA LEU A 257 -10.82 -5.94 -9.51
C LEU A 257 -10.55 -7.42 -9.78
N GLU A 258 -11.36 -8.31 -9.22
CA GLU A 258 -11.29 -9.76 -9.47
C GLU A 258 -11.52 -10.11 -10.95
N ALA A 259 -12.45 -9.44 -11.62
CA ALA A 259 -12.69 -9.64 -13.05
C ALA A 259 -11.52 -9.14 -13.90
N MET A 260 -10.96 -7.97 -13.56
CA MET A 260 -9.80 -7.42 -14.27
C MET A 260 -8.56 -8.30 -14.10
N SER A 261 -8.31 -8.82 -12.90
CA SER A 261 -7.17 -9.71 -12.63
C SER A 261 -7.22 -11.02 -13.43
N LYS A 262 -8.43 -11.46 -13.82
CA LYS A 262 -8.68 -12.62 -14.68
C LYS A 262 -8.62 -12.29 -16.18
N GLY A 263 -8.17 -11.10 -16.56
CA GLY A 263 -8.01 -10.67 -17.95
C GLY A 263 -9.32 -10.29 -18.66
N ASN A 264 -10.40 -10.02 -17.93
CA ASN A 264 -11.61 -9.50 -18.57
C ASN A 264 -11.33 -8.10 -19.14
N ARG A 265 -12.00 -7.76 -20.25
CA ARG A 265 -11.99 -6.40 -20.79
C ARG A 265 -12.63 -5.44 -19.77
N PHE A 266 -12.17 -4.18 -19.80
CA PHE A 266 -12.64 -3.13 -18.88
C PHE A 266 -14.18 -3.04 -18.78
N GLU A 267 -14.86 -2.94 -19.91
CA GLU A 267 -16.32 -2.84 -19.95
C GLU A 267 -17.02 -4.10 -19.39
N THR A 268 -16.45 -5.30 -19.66
CA THR A 268 -16.98 -6.53 -19.10
C THR A 268 -16.82 -6.57 -17.56
N ALA A 269 -15.67 -6.12 -17.05
CA ALA A 269 -15.43 -6.03 -15.61
C ALA A 269 -16.32 -4.94 -14.97
N LEU A 270 -16.49 -3.79 -15.63
CA LEU A 270 -17.39 -2.71 -15.22
C LEU A 270 -18.83 -3.23 -15.07
N ASN A 271 -19.31 -3.95 -16.05
CA ASN A 271 -20.65 -4.54 -16.00
C ASN A 271 -20.79 -5.58 -14.88
N LYS A 272 -19.75 -6.36 -14.57
CA LYS A 272 -19.79 -7.29 -13.44
C LYS A 272 -19.89 -6.61 -12.09
N GLY A 273 -19.13 -5.53 -11.90
CA GLY A 273 -19.06 -4.82 -10.61
C GLY A 273 -20.14 -3.75 -10.45
N PHE A 274 -20.56 -3.10 -11.55
CA PHE A 274 -21.31 -1.85 -11.50
C PHE A 274 -22.52 -1.81 -12.45
N ALA A 275 -23.06 -2.95 -12.90
CA ALA A 275 -24.16 -3.01 -13.88
C ALA A 275 -25.39 -2.19 -13.49
N ALA A 276 -25.68 -2.09 -12.19
CA ALA A 276 -26.82 -1.29 -11.70
C ALA A 276 -26.62 0.23 -11.90
N ARG A 277 -25.38 0.71 -12.11
CA ARG A 277 -25.05 2.13 -12.23
C ARG A 277 -24.52 2.50 -13.60
N TYR A 278 -23.62 1.69 -14.17
CA TYR A 278 -22.97 1.98 -15.45
C TYR A 278 -23.27 0.89 -16.46
N ILE A 279 -24.00 1.25 -17.49
CA ILE A 279 -24.34 0.36 -18.60
C ILE A 279 -23.18 0.19 -19.60
N ASN A 280 -22.27 1.16 -19.64
CA ASN A 280 -21.08 1.20 -20.49
C ASN A 280 -20.06 2.23 -19.96
N THR A 281 -18.91 2.32 -20.59
CA THR A 281 -17.82 3.24 -20.26
C THR A 281 -18.21 4.71 -20.42
N ASP A 282 -19.01 5.06 -21.41
CA ASP A 282 -19.47 6.45 -21.61
C ASP A 282 -20.34 6.92 -20.43
N ALA A 283 -21.14 6.02 -19.85
CA ALA A 283 -21.92 6.33 -18.66
C ALA A 283 -21.02 6.57 -17.44
N LEU A 284 -19.96 5.82 -17.30
CA LEU A 284 -18.94 6.02 -16.28
C LEU A 284 -18.23 7.38 -16.49
N ASP A 285 -17.75 7.67 -17.69
CA ASP A 285 -16.97 8.88 -17.99
C ASP A 285 -17.76 10.18 -17.78
N ARG A 286 -19.08 10.18 -18.00
CA ARG A 286 -19.92 11.34 -17.69
C ARG A 286 -19.86 11.76 -16.22
N GLU A 287 -19.70 10.80 -15.30
CA GLU A 287 -19.56 11.08 -13.86
C GLU A 287 -18.10 11.20 -13.44
N PHE A 288 -17.22 10.39 -14.02
CA PHE A 288 -15.82 10.32 -13.63
C PHE A 288 -15.02 11.54 -14.09
N LYS A 289 -15.18 12.02 -15.32
CA LYS A 289 -14.41 13.17 -15.84
C LYS A 289 -14.51 14.42 -14.95
N PRO A 290 -15.71 14.90 -14.54
CA PRO A 290 -15.79 16.01 -13.60
C PRO A 290 -15.10 15.71 -12.27
N TYR A 291 -15.27 14.50 -11.74
CA TYR A 291 -14.59 14.06 -10.51
C TYR A 291 -13.07 14.07 -10.67
N ALA A 292 -12.55 13.56 -11.79
CA ALA A 292 -11.12 13.44 -12.04
C ALA A 292 -10.43 14.81 -12.17
N THR A 293 -11.10 15.81 -12.76
CA THR A 293 -10.51 17.12 -13.09
C THR A 293 -10.76 18.20 -12.03
N GLN A 294 -11.64 17.97 -11.05
CA GLN A 294 -11.93 18.95 -9.99
C GLN A 294 -10.89 18.94 -8.88
N SER A 295 -10.57 20.13 -8.36
CA SER A 295 -9.80 20.30 -7.13
C SER A 295 -10.67 20.05 -5.89
N GLY A 296 -10.07 19.52 -4.81
CA GLY A 296 -10.73 19.47 -3.50
C GLY A 296 -11.70 18.30 -3.29
N VAL A 297 -11.56 17.20 -4.04
CA VAL A 297 -12.27 15.96 -3.72
C VAL A 297 -11.68 15.42 -2.40
N ALA A 298 -12.35 15.73 -1.29
CA ALA A 298 -12.01 15.21 0.02
C ALA A 298 -12.52 13.77 0.19
N ASP A 299 -11.80 12.99 1.03
CA ASP A 299 -12.29 11.69 1.53
C ASP A 299 -13.47 11.86 2.48
#